data_87b657e40f2d3688065203120e8f2869
#
_entry.id   87b657e40f2d3688065203120e8f2869
#
_cell.length_a   1.000
_cell.length_b   1.000
_cell.length_c   1.000
_cell.angle_alpha   90.00
_cell.angle_beta   90.00
_cell.angle_gamma   90.00
#
_symmetry.space_group_name_H-M   'P 1'
#
loop_
_entity.id
_entity.type
_entity.pdbx_description
1 polymer ?
#
loop_
_entity_poly.entity_id
_entity_poly.type
_entity_poly.pdbx_seq_one_letter_code
_entity_poly.pdbx_strand_id
1 'polypeptide(L)'
;VGSINQLKRTKKFVFIYSRNQRHVMMFDTSGKFIRKIGHVGQGPGEIANIHCFTVSDSLVFIYPFSRNGSLTVYDMRDNSFVKEFSLKWPVFFSWTIDVMGDCLVYYPGTVYLPDNSKTFISACVANGKGETLMEQIPYLPAGVDKSEMTLSSDASWIYQGRSNVYSQINDTIYGITCDSIYPRYHLSLGKYGLPLGRYDVKDLGLKDFIMMQSVCENKECLLFKFSYNKKMWFSRYDKKTEKIDSWEQTPLKGIGWMAIESPGITNDIDGSQSFDGIRYTGENSFYFAITPDNLDQVRRNVTEAKVKFPEKQAELLKLLDEMGEDDNPIIAFYKLKD
;
A
#
# COMPACT_ATOMS: atom_id res chain seq x y z
N VAL A 1 -8.62 13.18 -13.72
CA VAL A 1 -7.59 12.39 -13.01
C VAL A 1 -7.36 11.03 -13.64
N GLY A 2 -8.31 10.36 -14.20
CA GLY A 2 -8.19 8.99 -14.69
C GLY A 2 -7.99 7.97 -13.55
N SER A 3 -7.36 6.82 -13.83
CA SER A 3 -7.12 5.78 -12.83
C SER A 3 -6.16 6.24 -11.73
N ILE A 4 -6.51 5.99 -10.46
CA ILE A 4 -5.67 6.33 -9.31
C ILE A 4 -4.71 5.17 -9.04
N ASN A 5 -3.42 5.41 -9.22
CA ASN A 5 -2.37 4.43 -8.92
C ASN A 5 -1.94 4.50 -7.45
N GLN A 6 -1.79 5.71 -6.93
CA GLN A 6 -1.43 5.93 -5.53
C GLN A 6 -2.11 7.18 -4.99
N LEU A 7 -2.53 7.12 -3.74
CA LEU A 7 -3.10 8.24 -3.01
C LEU A 7 -2.44 8.33 -1.63
N LYS A 8 -2.09 9.55 -1.23
CA LYS A 8 -1.66 9.87 0.14
C LYS A 8 -2.51 11.02 0.66
N ARG A 9 -2.77 11.01 1.96
CA ARG A 9 -3.57 12.05 2.62
C ARG A 9 -2.83 12.62 3.83
N THR A 10 -2.84 13.93 3.95
CA THR A 10 -2.47 14.65 5.18
C THR A 10 -3.71 15.24 5.82
N LYS A 11 -3.58 15.93 6.94
CA LYS A 11 -4.72 16.63 7.58
C LYS A 11 -5.37 17.68 6.69
N LYS A 12 -4.60 18.27 5.74
CA LYS A 12 -5.04 19.42 4.94
C LYS A 12 -5.21 19.10 3.45
N PHE A 13 -4.53 18.07 2.95
CA PHE A 13 -4.40 17.83 1.52
C PHE A 13 -4.55 16.36 1.16
N VAL A 14 -4.99 16.14 -0.07
CA VAL A 14 -5.02 14.84 -0.74
C VAL A 14 -4.08 14.89 -1.93
N PHE A 15 -3.21 13.90 -2.04
CA PHE A 15 -2.25 13.77 -3.12
C PHE A 15 -2.56 12.52 -3.93
N ILE A 16 -2.65 12.68 -5.24
CA ILE A 16 -3.01 11.60 -6.17
C ILE A 16 -1.96 11.50 -7.27
N TYR A 17 -1.52 10.28 -7.51
CA TYR A 17 -0.73 9.93 -8.68
C TYR A 17 -1.53 9.02 -9.59
N SER A 18 -1.54 9.38 -10.87
CA SER A 18 -2.05 8.59 -11.99
C SER A 18 -0.95 8.43 -13.04
N ARG A 19 -0.72 7.21 -13.54
CA ARG A 19 0.34 6.94 -14.53
C ARG A 19 0.22 7.83 -15.77
N ASN A 20 -0.99 8.20 -16.14
CA ASN A 20 -1.24 9.03 -17.31
C ASN A 20 -0.83 10.49 -17.12
N GLN A 21 -0.58 10.93 -15.89
CA GLN A 21 -0.38 12.35 -15.55
C GLN A 21 1.07 12.75 -15.28
N ARG A 22 1.99 11.84 -15.11
CA ARG A 22 3.43 12.11 -14.83
C ARG A 22 3.72 13.14 -13.70
N HIS A 23 2.70 13.48 -12.91
CA HIS A 23 2.78 14.41 -11.79
C HIS A 23 2.03 13.85 -10.60
N VAL A 24 2.40 14.29 -9.41
CA VAL A 24 1.55 14.15 -8.23
C VAL A 24 0.60 15.34 -8.19
N MET A 25 -0.69 15.10 -8.23
CA MET A 25 -1.72 16.14 -8.16
C MET A 25 -2.10 16.39 -6.71
N MET A 26 -2.14 17.64 -6.31
CA MET A 26 -2.48 18.07 -4.96
C MET A 26 -3.86 18.72 -4.94
N PHE A 27 -4.68 18.27 -4.00
CA PHE A 27 -6.03 18.78 -3.76
C PHE A 27 -6.19 19.16 -2.28
N ASP A 28 -7.11 20.04 -1.97
CA ASP A 28 -7.58 20.21 -0.59
C ASP A 28 -8.53 19.08 -0.18
N THR A 29 -8.95 19.08 1.08
CA THR A 29 -9.85 18.04 1.62
C THR A 29 -11.28 18.12 1.11
N SER A 30 -11.66 19.20 0.40
CA SER A 30 -12.94 19.32 -0.30
C SER A 30 -12.90 18.76 -1.72
N GLY A 31 -11.72 18.34 -2.20
CA GLY A 31 -11.51 17.85 -3.56
C GLY A 31 -11.15 18.95 -4.57
N LYS A 32 -10.96 20.20 -4.14
CA LYS A 32 -10.54 21.28 -5.02
C LYS A 32 -9.08 21.12 -5.40
N PHE A 33 -8.80 21.09 -6.70
CA PHE A 33 -7.44 21.03 -7.24
C PHE A 33 -6.64 22.29 -6.85
N ILE A 34 -5.42 22.07 -6.36
CA ILE A 34 -4.50 23.13 -5.95
C ILE A 34 -3.39 23.28 -7.00
N ARG A 35 -2.60 22.19 -7.21
CA ARG A 35 -1.48 22.21 -8.15
C ARG A 35 -0.97 20.82 -8.51
N LYS A 36 -0.11 20.79 -9.52
CA LYS A 36 0.75 19.65 -9.85
C LYS A 36 2.07 19.77 -9.12
N ILE A 37 2.61 18.65 -8.62
CA ILE A 37 3.92 18.57 -7.99
C ILE A 37 4.82 17.68 -8.85
N GLY A 38 6.05 18.14 -9.04
CA GLY A 38 7.05 17.51 -9.88
C GLY A 38 7.19 18.19 -11.25
N HIS A 39 8.42 18.30 -11.71
CA HIS A 39 8.74 18.81 -13.05
C HIS A 39 9.06 17.62 -13.96
N VAL A 40 8.38 17.54 -15.10
CA VAL A 40 8.59 16.43 -16.05
C VAL A 40 9.77 16.74 -16.94
N GLY A 41 10.76 15.83 -16.94
CA GLY A 41 11.94 15.95 -17.77
C GLY A 41 13.04 14.96 -17.37
N GLN A 42 14.28 15.23 -17.80
CA GLN A 42 15.47 14.40 -17.51
C GLN A 42 16.63 15.22 -16.94
N GLY A 43 16.42 16.50 -16.67
CA GLY A 43 17.39 17.38 -16.04
C GLY A 43 17.43 17.22 -14.51
N PRO A 44 18.36 17.91 -13.84
CA PRO A 44 18.43 17.94 -12.38
C PRO A 44 17.11 18.42 -11.77
N GLY A 45 16.57 17.66 -10.82
CA GLY A 45 15.29 17.98 -10.20
C GLY A 45 14.08 17.74 -11.08
N GLU A 46 14.22 17.10 -12.24
CA GLU A 46 13.13 16.68 -13.12
C GLU A 46 12.85 15.18 -12.99
N ILE A 47 11.64 14.76 -13.33
CA ILE A 47 11.18 13.39 -13.18
C ILE A 47 10.62 12.88 -14.51
N ALA A 48 11.23 11.84 -15.06
CA ALA A 48 10.75 11.23 -16.30
C ALA A 48 9.48 10.40 -16.09
N ASN A 49 9.39 9.71 -14.96
CA ASN A 49 8.24 8.88 -14.54
C ASN A 49 8.23 8.74 -13.02
N ILE A 50 7.10 8.30 -12.49
CA ILE A 50 6.92 8.10 -11.06
C ILE A 50 6.66 6.61 -10.80
N HIS A 51 7.43 6.01 -9.91
CA HIS A 51 7.16 4.68 -9.38
C HIS A 51 6.24 4.76 -8.16
N CYS A 52 6.67 5.52 -7.15
CA CYS A 52 5.86 5.82 -5.97
C CYS A 52 6.20 7.20 -5.41
N PHE A 53 5.36 7.68 -4.50
CA PHE A 53 5.61 8.93 -3.79
C PHE A 53 5.15 8.84 -2.35
N THR A 54 5.67 9.73 -1.53
CA THR A 54 5.18 9.95 -0.16
C THR A 54 5.23 11.43 0.19
N VAL A 55 4.58 11.79 1.30
CA VAL A 55 4.45 13.18 1.74
C VAL A 55 4.75 13.33 3.22
N SER A 56 5.37 14.44 3.58
CA SER A 56 5.44 14.94 4.96
C SER A 56 4.48 16.11 5.14
N ASP A 57 4.65 16.89 6.20
CA ASP A 57 3.83 18.09 6.45
C ASP A 57 4.05 19.21 5.42
N SER A 58 5.21 19.24 4.76
CA SER A 58 5.60 20.32 3.82
C SER A 58 6.26 19.86 2.53
N LEU A 59 6.68 18.60 2.45
CA LEU A 59 7.46 18.08 1.34
C LEU A 59 6.78 16.89 0.66
N VAL A 60 7.00 16.79 -0.65
CA VAL A 60 6.63 15.64 -1.46
C VAL A 60 7.90 14.95 -1.94
N PHE A 61 8.01 13.67 -1.64
CA PHE A 61 9.13 12.80 -2.00
C PHE A 61 8.68 11.90 -3.14
N ILE A 62 9.32 12.01 -4.29
CA ILE A 62 8.98 11.25 -5.49
C ILE A 62 10.12 10.30 -5.83
N TYR A 63 9.80 9.01 -5.90
CA TYR A 63 10.72 7.98 -6.32
C TYR A 63 10.43 7.62 -7.78
N PRO A 64 11.35 7.91 -8.71
CA PRO A 64 11.16 7.58 -10.12
C PRO A 64 11.37 6.09 -10.36
N PHE A 65 10.76 5.60 -11.43
CA PHE A 65 11.03 4.25 -11.93
C PHE A 65 12.39 4.23 -12.65
N SER A 66 13.47 4.23 -11.86
CA SER A 66 14.84 4.21 -12.38
C SER A 66 15.70 3.23 -11.58
N ARG A 67 16.75 2.70 -12.23
CA ARG A 67 17.68 1.79 -11.56
C ARG A 67 18.60 2.47 -10.54
N ASN A 68 18.63 3.80 -10.52
CA ASN A 68 19.60 4.56 -9.72
C ASN A 68 19.14 4.86 -8.29
N GLY A 69 17.87 4.55 -7.93
CA GLY A 69 17.40 4.72 -6.56
C GLY A 69 17.35 6.17 -6.04
N SER A 70 17.44 7.17 -6.92
CA SER A 70 17.38 8.58 -6.54
C SER A 70 15.96 9.01 -6.20
N LEU A 71 15.80 9.75 -5.13
CA LEU A 71 14.56 10.28 -4.62
C LEU A 71 14.58 11.80 -4.76
N THR A 72 13.61 12.34 -5.49
CA THR A 72 13.50 13.79 -5.74
C THR A 72 12.49 14.41 -4.79
N VAL A 73 12.83 15.53 -4.17
CA VAL A 73 12.04 16.19 -3.13
C VAL A 73 11.62 17.58 -3.59
N TYR A 74 10.31 17.86 -3.45
CA TYR A 74 9.70 19.14 -3.78
C TYR A 74 9.02 19.75 -2.56
N ASP A 75 9.02 21.08 -2.48
CA ASP A 75 8.19 21.83 -1.54
C ASP A 75 6.72 21.82 -2.06
N MET A 76 5.79 21.40 -1.23
CA MET A 76 4.38 21.34 -1.66
C MET A 76 3.71 22.70 -1.79
N ARG A 77 4.30 23.77 -1.21
CA ARG A 77 3.73 25.11 -1.20
C ARG A 77 3.85 25.81 -2.55
N ASP A 78 4.96 25.62 -3.24
CA ASP A 78 5.28 26.34 -4.49
C ASP A 78 5.77 25.43 -5.62
N ASN A 79 5.91 24.12 -5.37
CA ASN A 79 6.47 23.13 -6.30
C ASN A 79 7.96 23.36 -6.62
N SER A 80 8.69 24.06 -5.75
CA SER A 80 10.14 24.22 -5.94
C SER A 80 10.89 22.92 -5.68
N PHE A 81 11.91 22.66 -6.48
CA PHE A 81 12.87 21.58 -6.22
C PHE A 81 13.68 21.90 -4.97
N VAL A 82 13.72 20.97 -4.01
CA VAL A 82 14.45 21.13 -2.76
C VAL A 82 15.78 20.41 -2.81
N LYS A 83 15.76 19.13 -3.16
CA LYS A 83 16.96 18.28 -3.22
C LYS A 83 16.68 16.96 -3.93
N GLU A 84 17.76 16.28 -4.26
CA GLU A 84 17.76 14.90 -4.73
C GLU A 84 18.82 14.10 -3.95
N PHE A 85 18.53 12.85 -3.66
CA PHE A 85 19.48 11.93 -3.02
C PHE A 85 19.15 10.48 -3.36
N SER A 86 20.16 9.62 -3.34
CA SER A 86 20.00 8.20 -3.62
C SER A 86 19.75 7.41 -2.34
N LEU A 87 18.86 6.41 -2.44
CA LEU A 87 18.74 5.37 -1.42
C LEU A 87 19.77 4.27 -1.70
N LYS A 88 20.27 3.62 -0.65
CA LYS A 88 21.22 2.51 -0.77
C LYS A 88 20.68 1.36 -1.63
N TRP A 89 19.41 1.04 -1.45
CA TRP A 89 18.74 -0.03 -2.17
C TRP A 89 17.61 0.51 -3.03
N PRO A 90 17.48 0.03 -4.27
CA PRO A 90 16.37 0.42 -5.13
C PRO A 90 15.05 -0.18 -4.64
N VAL A 91 13.96 0.55 -4.86
CA VAL A 91 12.59 0.14 -4.52
C VAL A 91 11.88 -0.31 -5.79
N PHE A 92 12.08 -1.56 -6.22
CA PHE A 92 11.47 -2.06 -7.46
C PHE A 92 10.15 -2.80 -7.24
N PHE A 93 10.06 -3.53 -6.13
CA PHE A 93 8.95 -4.43 -5.85
C PHE A 93 7.97 -3.88 -4.81
N SER A 94 8.33 -2.80 -4.13
CA SER A 94 7.43 -2.11 -3.20
C SER A 94 6.95 -0.79 -3.79
N TRP A 95 5.69 -0.49 -3.57
CA TRP A 95 5.03 0.75 -3.99
C TRP A 95 4.94 1.76 -2.85
N THR A 96 5.67 1.53 -1.76
CA THR A 96 5.52 2.33 -0.55
C THR A 96 6.85 2.80 -0.02
N ILE A 97 6.91 4.09 0.24
CA ILE A 97 7.91 4.77 1.06
C ILE A 97 7.13 5.55 2.10
N ASP A 98 7.54 5.49 3.36
CA ASP A 98 6.91 6.22 4.45
C ASP A 98 7.86 7.29 4.99
N VAL A 99 7.33 8.48 5.28
CA VAL A 99 8.05 9.53 6.01
C VAL A 99 7.60 9.49 7.46
N MET A 100 8.57 9.43 8.38
CA MET A 100 8.32 9.46 9.81
C MET A 100 9.26 10.49 10.46
N GLY A 101 8.72 11.68 10.79
CA GLY A 101 9.56 12.77 11.27
C GLY A 101 10.67 13.09 10.26
N ASP A 102 11.94 12.95 10.68
CA ASP A 102 13.12 13.25 9.87
C ASP A 102 13.69 12.03 9.12
N CYS A 103 13.04 10.88 9.18
CA CYS A 103 13.50 9.68 8.51
C CYS A 103 12.51 9.15 7.46
N LEU A 104 13.06 8.33 6.57
CA LEU A 104 12.34 7.61 5.54
C LEU A 104 12.39 6.11 5.86
N VAL A 105 11.27 5.44 5.74
CA VAL A 105 11.19 3.98 5.77
C VAL A 105 10.81 3.49 4.39
N TYR A 106 11.56 2.53 3.86
CA TYR A 106 11.29 1.95 2.56
C TYR A 106 11.56 0.44 2.57
N TYR A 107 10.99 -0.26 1.61
CA TYR A 107 10.90 -1.72 1.59
C TYR A 107 11.48 -2.26 0.28
N PRO A 108 12.80 -2.49 0.22
CA PRO A 108 13.46 -2.92 -1.02
C PRO A 108 12.97 -4.27 -1.54
N GLY A 109 12.65 -5.22 -0.65
CA GLY A 109 12.35 -6.58 -1.04
C GLY A 109 13.61 -7.32 -1.51
N THR A 110 13.52 -8.03 -2.63
CA THR A 110 14.66 -8.68 -3.26
C THR A 110 15.58 -7.66 -3.93
N VAL A 111 16.83 -7.63 -3.56
CA VAL A 111 17.87 -6.75 -4.12
C VAL A 111 19.03 -7.55 -4.68
N TYR A 112 19.69 -6.97 -5.70
CA TYR A 112 20.90 -7.53 -6.30
C TYR A 112 22.12 -6.95 -5.64
N LEU A 113 23.06 -7.82 -5.24
CA LEU A 113 24.37 -7.42 -4.73
C LEU A 113 25.37 -7.18 -5.88
N PRO A 114 26.53 -6.52 -5.61
CA PRO A 114 27.53 -6.25 -6.65
C PRO A 114 28.08 -7.51 -7.35
N ASP A 115 28.05 -8.66 -6.70
CA ASP A 115 28.46 -9.96 -7.25
C ASP A 115 27.33 -10.67 -8.03
N ASN A 116 26.24 -9.96 -8.33
CA ASN A 116 25.01 -10.46 -8.96
C ASN A 116 24.23 -11.49 -8.13
N SER A 117 24.66 -11.79 -6.91
CA SER A 117 23.82 -12.56 -5.99
C SER A 117 22.62 -11.74 -5.51
N LYS A 118 21.62 -12.42 -4.98
CA LYS A 118 20.42 -11.75 -4.44
C LYS A 118 20.38 -11.85 -2.93
N THR A 119 19.82 -10.85 -2.31
CA THR A 119 19.42 -10.90 -0.89
C THR A 119 18.03 -10.28 -0.74
N PHE A 120 17.41 -10.54 0.40
CA PHE A 120 16.12 -9.95 0.73
C PHE A 120 16.27 -8.97 1.89
N ILE A 121 15.72 -7.77 1.73
CA ILE A 121 15.71 -6.72 2.74
C ILE A 121 14.27 -6.34 3.01
N SER A 122 13.78 -6.67 4.20
CA SER A 122 12.38 -6.43 4.57
C SER A 122 12.09 -4.95 4.72
N ALA A 123 13.01 -4.20 5.30
CA ALA A 123 12.87 -2.76 5.52
C ALA A 123 14.21 -2.06 5.67
N CYS A 124 14.25 -0.80 5.31
CA CYS A 124 15.36 0.11 5.55
C CYS A 124 14.85 1.40 6.18
N VAL A 125 15.65 1.97 7.05
CA VAL A 125 15.47 3.33 7.57
C VAL A 125 16.62 4.19 7.08
N ALA A 126 16.31 5.33 6.47
CA ALA A 126 17.28 6.31 6.02
C ALA A 126 16.99 7.69 6.60
N ASN A 127 18.02 8.50 6.80
CA ASN A 127 17.86 9.90 7.18
C ASN A 127 17.42 10.77 5.99
N GLY A 128 17.17 12.04 6.24
CA GLY A 128 16.76 12.99 5.20
C GLY A 128 17.82 13.28 4.11
N LYS A 129 19.02 12.67 4.18
CA LYS A 129 20.06 12.72 3.15
C LYS A 129 20.15 11.42 2.35
N GLY A 130 19.35 10.41 2.68
CA GLY A 130 19.39 9.09 2.05
C GLY A 130 20.40 8.12 2.66
N GLU A 131 21.11 8.54 3.71
CA GLU A 131 22.06 7.67 4.41
C GLU A 131 21.30 6.62 5.21
N THR A 132 21.62 5.35 4.98
CA THR A 132 20.97 4.23 5.67
C THR A 132 21.38 4.20 7.14
N LEU A 133 20.40 4.28 8.02
CA LEU A 133 20.57 4.18 9.47
C LEU A 133 20.42 2.73 9.94
N MET A 134 19.46 2.01 9.39
CA MET A 134 19.16 0.62 9.77
C MET A 134 18.62 -0.18 8.60
N GLU A 135 18.85 -1.50 8.65
CA GLU A 135 18.34 -2.48 7.69
C GLU A 135 17.81 -3.71 8.42
N GLN A 136 16.68 -4.23 8.00
CA GLN A 136 16.14 -5.51 8.43
C GLN A 136 16.39 -6.55 7.35
N ILE A 137 17.40 -7.39 7.58
CA ILE A 137 17.71 -8.54 6.74
C ILE A 137 17.21 -9.78 7.49
N PRO A 138 16.15 -10.46 7.01
CA PRO A 138 15.67 -11.65 7.68
C PRO A 138 16.70 -12.78 7.56
N TYR A 139 16.80 -13.60 8.61
CA TYR A 139 17.61 -14.79 8.57
C TYR A 139 17.04 -15.78 7.55
N LEU A 140 17.88 -16.20 6.63
CA LEU A 140 17.56 -17.27 5.67
C LEU A 140 18.33 -18.52 6.07
N PRO A 141 17.68 -19.69 6.20
CA PRO A 141 18.36 -20.94 6.49
C PRO A 141 19.46 -21.28 5.47
N ALA A 142 20.46 -22.04 5.89
CA ALA A 142 21.48 -22.55 4.97
C ALA A 142 20.85 -23.44 3.88
N GLY A 143 21.28 -23.27 2.63
CA GLY A 143 20.76 -24.03 1.48
C GLY A 143 19.58 -23.41 0.75
N VAL A 144 19.10 -22.23 1.18
CA VAL A 144 18.12 -21.47 0.41
C VAL A 144 18.77 -20.92 -0.85
N ASP A 145 18.27 -21.32 -2.01
CA ASP A 145 18.70 -20.71 -3.29
C ASP A 145 18.11 -19.29 -3.40
N LYS A 146 18.98 -18.32 -3.23
CA LYS A 146 18.61 -16.89 -3.32
C LYS A 146 18.44 -16.41 -4.77
N SER A 147 18.89 -17.19 -5.76
CA SER A 147 18.90 -16.76 -7.17
C SER A 147 17.51 -16.60 -7.76
N GLU A 148 16.54 -17.39 -7.27
CA GLU A 148 15.16 -17.38 -7.75
C GLU A 148 14.19 -16.61 -6.84
N MET A 149 14.67 -16.05 -5.73
CA MET A 149 13.82 -15.27 -4.82
C MET A 149 13.38 -13.95 -5.45
N THR A 150 12.07 -13.80 -5.63
CA THR A 150 11.45 -12.52 -5.95
C THR A 150 10.29 -12.33 -4.97
N LEU A 151 10.58 -11.68 -3.85
CA LEU A 151 9.57 -11.38 -2.83
C LEU A 151 9.44 -9.87 -2.73
N SER A 152 8.21 -9.41 -2.60
CA SER A 152 7.88 -8.03 -2.29
C SER A 152 7.49 -7.90 -0.81
N SER A 153 7.68 -6.71 -0.26
CA SER A 153 7.21 -6.35 1.09
C SER A 153 5.89 -5.58 0.96
N ASP A 154 4.85 -6.24 0.44
CA ASP A 154 3.64 -5.53 0.01
C ASP A 154 2.71 -5.15 1.16
N ALA A 155 2.81 -5.82 2.30
CA ALA A 155 1.98 -5.55 3.46
C ALA A 155 2.68 -4.61 4.45
N SER A 156 2.70 -3.32 4.12
CA SER A 156 3.17 -2.26 5.03
C SER A 156 2.05 -1.27 5.35
N TRP A 157 2.06 -0.72 6.57
CA TRP A 157 1.07 0.26 7.03
C TRP A 157 1.63 1.13 8.15
N ILE A 158 1.03 2.29 8.34
CA ILE A 158 1.35 3.18 9.47
C ILE A 158 0.32 2.99 10.57
N TYR A 159 0.79 2.84 11.81
CA TYR A 159 -0.05 2.78 13.00
C TYR A 159 0.65 3.43 14.20
N GLN A 160 0.00 4.39 14.85
CA GLN A 160 0.52 5.15 15.99
C GLN A 160 1.90 5.77 15.73
N GLY A 161 2.06 6.43 14.57
CA GLY A 161 3.29 7.11 14.18
C GLY A 161 4.48 6.20 13.90
N ARG A 162 4.28 4.89 13.77
CA ARG A 162 5.30 3.93 13.34
C ARG A 162 4.90 3.25 12.04
N SER A 163 5.88 2.96 11.23
CA SER A 163 5.67 2.10 10.07
C SER A 163 5.75 0.64 10.48
N ASN A 164 5.00 -0.19 9.83
CA ASN A 164 4.96 -1.62 10.10
C ASN A 164 5.08 -2.38 8.78
N VAL A 165 5.71 -3.55 8.82
CA VAL A 165 5.83 -4.42 7.67
C VAL A 165 5.68 -5.87 8.09
N TYR A 166 4.94 -6.65 7.31
CA TYR A 166 4.92 -8.09 7.43
C TYR A 166 6.06 -8.69 6.59
N SER A 167 6.91 -9.48 7.24
CA SER A 167 7.94 -10.25 6.56
C SER A 167 7.44 -11.66 6.32
N GLN A 168 7.20 -11.99 5.06
CA GLN A 168 6.72 -13.31 4.64
C GLN A 168 7.76 -14.43 4.84
N ILE A 169 9.04 -14.06 4.94
CA ILE A 169 10.14 -15.02 5.12
C ILE A 169 10.11 -15.67 6.50
N ASN A 170 9.73 -14.93 7.53
CA ASN A 170 9.75 -15.39 8.92
C ASN A 170 8.43 -15.15 9.66
N ASP A 171 7.36 -14.91 8.90
CA ASP A 171 6.00 -14.72 9.40
C ASP A 171 5.90 -13.68 10.53
N THR A 172 6.75 -12.65 10.47
CA THR A 172 6.87 -11.66 11.53
C THR A 172 6.44 -10.28 11.05
N ILE A 173 5.66 -9.61 11.87
CA ILE A 173 5.34 -8.20 11.72
C ILE A 173 6.37 -7.40 12.52
N TYR A 174 7.11 -6.55 11.82
CA TYR A 174 8.06 -5.62 12.42
C TYR A 174 7.45 -4.24 12.58
N GLY A 175 7.71 -3.61 13.72
CA GLY A 175 7.50 -2.19 13.95
C GLY A 175 8.80 -1.43 13.67
N ILE A 176 8.67 -0.28 13.03
CA ILE A 176 9.79 0.50 12.56
C ILE A 176 9.61 1.94 13.00
N THR A 177 10.62 2.47 13.66
CA THR A 177 10.77 3.89 14.04
C THR A 177 12.07 4.44 13.44
N CYS A 178 12.39 5.70 13.66
CA CYS A 178 13.64 6.28 13.15
C CYS A 178 14.90 5.67 13.79
N ASP A 179 14.77 5.05 14.95
CA ASP A 179 15.87 4.56 15.79
C ASP A 179 15.79 3.07 16.10
N SER A 180 14.74 2.37 15.66
CA SER A 180 14.61 0.95 15.93
C SER A 180 13.77 0.20 14.90
N ILE A 181 14.14 -1.07 14.67
CA ILE A 181 13.35 -2.09 13.97
C ILE A 181 13.20 -3.27 14.93
N TYR A 182 11.98 -3.62 15.28
CA TYR A 182 11.71 -4.64 16.30
C TYR A 182 10.50 -5.51 15.95
N PRO A 183 10.49 -6.80 16.34
CA PRO A 183 9.35 -7.67 16.12
C PRO A 183 8.19 -7.24 17.02
N ARG A 184 7.00 -7.18 16.43
CA ARG A 184 5.74 -6.87 17.15
C ARG A 184 4.85 -8.08 17.31
N TYR A 185 4.67 -8.81 16.23
CA TYR A 185 3.85 -10.01 16.19
C TYR A 185 4.55 -11.10 15.38
N HIS A 186 4.45 -12.33 15.84
CA HIS A 186 4.84 -13.50 15.07
C HIS A 186 3.58 -14.30 14.74
N LEU A 187 3.34 -14.55 13.46
CA LEU A 187 2.20 -15.32 12.99
C LEU A 187 2.59 -16.79 12.92
N SER A 188 2.08 -17.62 13.83
CA SER A 188 2.36 -19.05 13.84
C SER A 188 1.57 -19.78 12.75
N LEU A 189 1.98 -19.63 11.49
CA LEU A 189 1.30 -20.21 10.33
C LEU A 189 1.51 -21.72 10.21
N GLY A 190 2.49 -22.32 10.89
CA GLY A 190 2.79 -23.75 10.87
C GLY A 190 3.04 -24.26 9.43
N LYS A 191 2.35 -25.33 9.04
CA LYS A 191 2.47 -25.90 7.68
C LYS A 191 1.92 -25.02 6.55
N TYR A 192 1.23 -23.95 6.88
CA TYR A 192 0.65 -23.01 5.92
C TYR A 192 1.55 -21.81 5.65
N GLY A 193 2.61 -21.61 6.43
CA GLY A 193 3.66 -20.63 6.16
C GLY A 193 4.57 -21.09 5.02
N LEU A 194 5.27 -20.14 4.39
CA LEU A 194 6.25 -20.49 3.36
C LEU A 194 7.34 -21.39 3.95
N PRO A 195 7.65 -22.54 3.33
CA PRO A 195 8.68 -23.44 3.83
C PRO A 195 10.04 -22.76 3.67
N LEU A 196 10.68 -22.48 4.79
CA LEU A 196 12.06 -22.01 4.83
C LEU A 196 12.96 -23.08 4.17
N GLY A 197 13.62 -22.76 3.06
CA GLY A 197 14.55 -23.64 2.37
C GLY A 197 14.09 -24.23 1.03
N ARG A 198 12.85 -23.97 0.60
CA ARG A 198 12.36 -24.33 -0.74
C ARG A 198 11.74 -23.10 -1.41
N TYR A 199 12.58 -22.23 -1.92
CA TYR A 199 12.11 -21.07 -2.68
C TYR A 199 12.29 -21.26 -4.20
N ASP A 200 12.10 -22.47 -4.69
CA ASP A 200 11.82 -22.63 -6.11
C ASP A 200 10.37 -22.20 -6.35
N VAL A 201 10.22 -20.92 -6.72
CA VAL A 201 8.92 -20.29 -6.94
C VAL A 201 8.14 -20.98 -8.07
N LYS A 202 8.83 -21.72 -8.95
CA LYS A 202 8.20 -22.45 -10.04
C LYS A 202 7.49 -23.73 -9.58
N ASP A 203 8.04 -24.37 -8.54
CA ASP A 203 7.51 -25.61 -7.99
C ASP A 203 6.64 -25.40 -6.73
N LEU A 204 6.75 -24.24 -6.10
CA LEU A 204 5.85 -23.87 -5.02
C LEU A 204 4.46 -23.66 -5.60
N GLY A 205 3.59 -24.62 -5.36
CA GLY A 205 2.16 -24.36 -5.51
C GLY A 205 1.77 -23.29 -4.50
N LEU A 206 1.96 -22.01 -4.83
CA LEU A 206 1.63 -20.85 -3.96
C LEU A 206 0.22 -20.95 -3.35
N LYS A 207 -0.63 -21.77 -3.96
CA LYS A 207 -1.96 -22.13 -3.44
C LYS A 207 -1.92 -22.82 -2.07
N ASP A 208 -0.84 -23.53 -1.75
CA ASP A 208 -0.73 -24.35 -0.54
C ASP A 208 -0.23 -23.56 0.68
N PHE A 209 0.15 -22.31 0.46
CA PHE A 209 0.69 -21.42 1.50
C PHE A 209 -0.13 -20.13 1.64
N ILE A 210 -0.08 -19.58 2.83
CA ILE A 210 -0.69 -18.26 3.11
C ILE A 210 0.20 -17.18 2.51
N MET A 211 -0.36 -16.44 1.53
CA MET A 211 0.30 -15.31 0.90
C MET A 211 -0.39 -14.03 1.37
N MET A 212 0.27 -13.28 2.25
CA MET A 212 -0.25 -12.04 2.80
C MET A 212 -0.37 -10.97 1.69
N GLN A 213 -1.54 -10.35 1.59
CA GLN A 213 -1.83 -9.30 0.62
C GLN A 213 -1.83 -7.92 1.26
N SER A 214 -2.48 -7.80 2.40
CA SER A 214 -2.54 -6.54 3.15
C SER A 214 -2.82 -6.79 4.63
N VAL A 215 -2.36 -5.85 5.44
CA VAL A 215 -2.67 -5.80 6.87
C VAL A 215 -3.18 -4.41 7.19
N CYS A 216 -4.20 -4.35 8.03
CA CYS A 216 -4.77 -3.13 8.56
C CYS A 216 -4.85 -3.22 10.09
N GLU A 217 -4.55 -2.13 10.76
CA GLU A 217 -4.46 -2.13 12.22
C GLU A 217 -5.20 -0.93 12.83
N ASN A 218 -5.98 -1.18 13.87
CA ASN A 218 -6.49 -0.16 14.76
C ASN A 218 -6.16 -0.51 16.21
N LYS A 219 -6.75 0.21 17.16
CA LYS A 219 -6.54 -0.02 18.59
C LYS A 219 -7.00 -1.42 19.04
N GLU A 220 -8.08 -1.93 18.45
CA GLU A 220 -8.73 -3.16 18.87
C GLU A 220 -8.29 -4.39 18.13
N CYS A 221 -7.91 -4.28 16.84
CA CYS A 221 -7.64 -5.45 16.03
C CYS A 221 -6.57 -5.25 14.95
N LEU A 222 -6.11 -6.40 14.43
CA LEU A 222 -5.44 -6.52 13.15
C LEU A 222 -6.39 -7.22 12.18
N LEU A 223 -6.55 -6.65 10.99
CA LEU A 223 -7.24 -7.29 9.87
C LEU A 223 -6.21 -7.73 8.85
N PHE A 224 -6.28 -8.98 8.46
CA PHE A 224 -5.42 -9.58 7.45
C PHE A 224 -6.24 -9.93 6.22
N LYS A 225 -5.72 -9.60 5.04
CA LYS A 225 -6.19 -10.17 3.77
C LYS A 225 -5.07 -11.02 3.20
N PHE A 226 -5.38 -12.26 2.85
CA PHE A 226 -4.40 -13.20 2.31
C PHE A 226 -5.03 -14.18 1.32
N SER A 227 -4.23 -14.75 0.45
CA SER A 227 -4.64 -15.86 -0.39
C SER A 227 -4.15 -17.19 0.19
N TYR A 228 -5.01 -18.22 0.12
CA TYR A 228 -4.71 -19.59 0.47
C TYR A 228 -5.61 -20.51 -0.34
N ASN A 229 -5.08 -21.60 -0.87
CA ASN A 229 -5.81 -22.60 -1.66
C ASN A 229 -6.63 -21.98 -2.81
N LYS A 230 -6.03 -21.04 -3.56
CA LYS A 230 -6.66 -20.28 -4.66
C LYS A 230 -7.91 -19.46 -4.25
N LYS A 231 -8.06 -19.18 -2.98
CA LYS A 231 -9.14 -18.40 -2.42
C LYS A 231 -8.60 -17.21 -1.66
N MET A 232 -9.41 -16.18 -1.55
CA MET A 232 -9.12 -15.03 -0.70
C MET A 232 -9.75 -15.21 0.66
N TRP A 233 -9.03 -14.81 1.68
CA TRP A 233 -9.43 -14.91 3.07
C TRP A 233 -9.25 -13.57 3.76
N PHE A 234 -10.11 -13.32 4.72
CA PHE A 234 -9.89 -12.30 5.74
C PHE A 234 -9.76 -12.97 7.11
N SER A 235 -8.91 -12.39 7.95
CA SER A 235 -8.84 -12.76 9.37
C SER A 235 -8.81 -11.50 10.21
N ARG A 236 -9.52 -11.52 11.33
CA ARG A 236 -9.49 -10.49 12.36
C ARG A 236 -8.86 -11.07 13.62
N TYR A 237 -7.73 -10.51 14.02
CA TYR A 237 -7.14 -10.76 15.33
C TYR A 237 -7.60 -9.69 16.31
N ASP A 238 -8.30 -10.08 17.34
CA ASP A 238 -8.75 -9.22 18.45
C ASP A 238 -7.64 -9.10 19.48
N LYS A 239 -7.11 -7.89 19.66
CA LYS A 239 -5.96 -7.64 20.54
C LYS A 239 -6.27 -7.80 22.03
N LYS A 240 -7.54 -7.68 22.42
CA LYS A 240 -7.96 -7.82 23.82
C LYS A 240 -8.18 -9.27 24.22
N THR A 241 -8.80 -10.04 23.33
CA THR A 241 -9.15 -11.44 23.60
C THR A 241 -8.13 -12.42 23.04
N GLU A 242 -7.19 -11.94 22.23
CA GLU A 242 -6.16 -12.71 21.51
C GLU A 242 -6.75 -13.80 20.60
N LYS A 243 -8.00 -13.63 20.17
CA LYS A 243 -8.70 -14.58 19.28
C LYS A 243 -8.57 -14.14 17.83
N ILE A 244 -8.53 -15.15 16.95
CA ILE A 244 -8.55 -14.97 15.50
C ILE A 244 -9.84 -15.57 14.96
N ASP A 245 -10.60 -14.75 14.25
CA ASP A 245 -11.71 -15.17 13.42
C ASP A 245 -11.30 -15.06 11.95
N SER A 246 -11.60 -16.11 11.17
CA SER A 246 -11.25 -16.15 9.75
C SER A 246 -12.46 -16.53 8.92
N TRP A 247 -12.59 -15.90 7.75
CA TRP A 247 -13.66 -16.21 6.81
C TRP A 247 -13.14 -16.19 5.37
N GLU A 248 -13.62 -17.17 4.62
CA GLU A 248 -13.35 -17.27 3.20
C GLU A 248 -14.20 -16.27 2.42
N GLN A 249 -13.61 -15.70 1.39
CA GLN A 249 -14.33 -14.89 0.43
C GLN A 249 -14.69 -15.73 -0.78
N THR A 250 -15.94 -15.67 -1.22
CA THR A 250 -16.36 -16.30 -2.45
C THR A 250 -15.64 -15.64 -3.62
N PRO A 251 -14.87 -16.38 -4.44
CA PRO A 251 -14.20 -15.80 -5.58
C PRO A 251 -15.22 -15.24 -6.55
N LEU A 252 -15.06 -14.01 -7.01
CA LEU A 252 -15.68 -13.56 -8.24
C LEU A 252 -15.09 -14.36 -9.39
N LYS A 253 -15.90 -14.74 -10.36
CA LYS A 253 -15.47 -15.45 -11.56
C LYS A 253 -14.57 -14.52 -12.38
N GLY A 254 -13.28 -14.56 -12.14
CA GLY A 254 -12.27 -13.75 -12.81
C GLY A 254 -11.30 -14.60 -13.63
N ILE A 255 -10.79 -14.02 -14.68
CA ILE A 255 -9.88 -14.66 -15.64
C ILE A 255 -8.45 -14.43 -15.18
N GLY A 256 -7.74 -15.48 -14.78
CA GLY A 256 -6.31 -15.51 -14.54
C GLY A 256 -5.86 -15.26 -13.10
N TRP A 257 -4.61 -15.60 -12.82
CA TRP A 257 -4.01 -15.54 -11.47
C TRP A 257 -3.79 -14.11 -10.92
N MET A 258 -3.83 -13.08 -11.79
CA MET A 258 -3.73 -11.67 -11.40
C MET A 258 -5.08 -11.00 -11.14
N ALA A 259 -6.19 -11.63 -11.49
CA ALA A 259 -7.53 -11.07 -11.39
C ALA A 259 -8.40 -11.90 -10.46
N ILE A 260 -7.96 -12.12 -9.23
CA ILE A 260 -8.87 -12.56 -8.19
C ILE A 260 -9.62 -11.30 -7.74
N GLU A 261 -10.68 -10.96 -8.44
CA GLU A 261 -11.66 -10.03 -7.91
C GLU A 261 -12.29 -10.70 -6.69
N SER A 262 -11.83 -10.28 -5.54
CA SER A 262 -12.41 -10.69 -4.26
C SER A 262 -13.67 -9.85 -4.04
N PRO A 263 -14.82 -10.43 -3.66
CA PRO A 263 -16.02 -9.66 -3.33
C PRO A 263 -15.80 -8.70 -2.16
N GLY A 264 -14.69 -8.82 -1.43
CA GLY A 264 -14.37 -7.94 -0.33
C GLY A 264 -15.29 -8.12 0.88
N ILE A 265 -15.09 -7.28 1.89
CA ILE A 265 -16.03 -7.14 3.02
C ILE A 265 -17.18 -6.27 2.52
N THR A 266 -18.41 -6.70 2.75
CA THR A 266 -19.61 -5.94 2.36
C THR A 266 -19.57 -4.55 2.99
N ASN A 267 -19.76 -3.52 2.17
CA ASN A 267 -19.88 -2.15 2.63
C ASN A 267 -21.34 -1.87 3.05
N ASP A 268 -21.61 -2.03 4.32
CA ASP A 268 -22.90 -1.74 4.92
C ASP A 268 -23.02 -0.29 5.47
N ILE A 269 -22.05 0.56 5.13
CA ILE A 269 -22.05 1.98 5.49
C ILE A 269 -22.89 2.77 4.51
N ASP A 270 -22.52 2.74 3.24
CA ASP A 270 -23.17 3.47 2.15
C ASP A 270 -23.52 2.62 0.93
N GLY A 271 -23.13 1.34 0.93
CA GLY A 271 -23.48 0.38 -0.11
C GLY A 271 -22.63 0.51 -1.38
N SER A 272 -21.60 1.33 -1.42
CA SER A 272 -20.81 1.57 -2.62
C SER A 272 -20.08 0.32 -3.10
N GLN A 273 -18.82 0.21 -2.90
CA GLN A 273 -18.03 -0.92 -3.31
C GLN A 273 -17.60 -1.74 -2.10
N SER A 274 -17.61 -3.07 -2.23
CA SER A 274 -17.09 -3.94 -1.19
C SER A 274 -15.59 -3.66 -0.95
N PHE A 275 -15.15 -3.81 0.29
CA PHE A 275 -13.75 -3.61 0.67
C PHE A 275 -12.92 -4.81 0.21
N ASP A 276 -12.43 -4.80 -1.04
CA ASP A 276 -11.66 -5.88 -1.65
C ASP A 276 -10.14 -5.73 -1.44
N GLY A 277 -9.69 -4.51 -1.23
CA GLY A 277 -8.29 -4.18 -0.94
C GLY A 277 -8.19 -2.97 -0.05
N ILE A 278 -7.43 -3.09 1.03
CA ILE A 278 -7.19 -1.98 1.94
C ILE A 278 -6.09 -1.12 1.35
N ARG A 279 -6.49 -0.05 0.67
CA ARG A 279 -5.57 0.97 0.16
C ARG A 279 -5.37 2.03 1.22
N TYR A 280 -4.27 1.92 1.95
CA TYR A 280 -3.92 2.83 3.03
C TYR A 280 -3.67 4.25 2.55
N THR A 281 -4.21 5.23 3.27
CA THR A 281 -3.94 6.66 3.05
C THR A 281 -3.22 7.31 4.22
N GLY A 282 -3.10 6.63 5.33
CA GLY A 282 -2.58 7.10 6.61
C GLY A 282 -3.13 6.27 7.76
N GLU A 283 -2.96 6.72 8.99
CA GLU A 283 -3.42 5.98 10.17
C GLU A 283 -4.90 5.63 10.11
N ASN A 284 -5.23 4.33 10.22
CA ASN A 284 -6.58 3.78 10.33
C ASN A 284 -7.55 4.17 9.20
N SER A 285 -7.06 4.70 8.10
CA SER A 285 -7.92 5.14 7.00
C SER A 285 -7.57 4.47 5.67
N PHE A 286 -8.59 4.20 4.91
CA PHE A 286 -8.50 3.64 3.56
C PHE A 286 -9.49 4.36 2.65
N TYR A 287 -9.34 4.18 1.35
CA TYR A 287 -10.16 4.88 0.38
C TYR A 287 -10.65 3.97 -0.73
N PHE A 288 -11.76 4.39 -1.35
CA PHE A 288 -12.23 3.94 -2.64
C PHE A 288 -12.27 5.09 -3.62
N ALA A 289 -12.03 4.77 -4.88
CA ALA A 289 -12.24 5.68 -5.98
C ALA A 289 -13.41 5.19 -6.82
N ILE A 290 -14.40 6.05 -6.99
CA ILE A 290 -15.50 5.85 -7.93
C ILE A 290 -15.15 6.68 -9.15
N THR A 291 -14.94 6.00 -10.27
CA THR A 291 -14.58 6.62 -11.54
C THR A 291 -15.79 6.62 -12.49
N PRO A 292 -15.82 7.46 -13.51
CA PRO A 292 -16.86 7.38 -14.54
C PRO A 292 -17.01 5.96 -15.12
N ASP A 293 -15.91 5.24 -15.30
CA ASP A 293 -15.91 3.89 -15.87
C ASP A 293 -16.67 2.85 -15.02
N ASN A 294 -16.76 3.04 -13.70
CA ASN A 294 -17.47 2.13 -12.79
C ASN A 294 -18.76 2.72 -12.20
N LEU A 295 -19.15 3.90 -12.65
CA LEU A 295 -20.25 4.67 -12.09
C LEU A 295 -21.58 3.89 -12.06
N ASP A 296 -21.97 3.29 -13.17
CA ASP A 296 -23.23 2.52 -13.27
C ASP A 296 -23.26 1.31 -12.36
N GLN A 297 -22.12 0.62 -12.23
CA GLN A 297 -22.03 -0.53 -11.34
C GLN A 297 -22.14 -0.08 -9.88
N VAL A 298 -21.44 0.99 -9.51
CA VAL A 298 -21.49 1.54 -8.15
C VAL A 298 -22.89 2.05 -7.83
N ARG A 299 -23.55 2.76 -8.76
CA ARG A 299 -24.92 3.26 -8.57
C ARG A 299 -25.89 2.10 -8.29
N ARG A 300 -25.83 0.99 -9.07
CA ARG A 300 -26.64 -0.21 -8.81
C ARG A 300 -26.37 -0.78 -7.43
N ASN A 301 -25.09 -0.97 -7.08
CA ASN A 301 -24.72 -1.52 -5.79
C ASN A 301 -25.27 -0.67 -4.64
N VAL A 302 -25.08 0.67 -4.70
CA VAL A 302 -25.57 1.60 -3.68
C VAL A 302 -27.10 1.54 -3.56
N THR A 303 -27.81 1.51 -4.68
CA THR A 303 -29.29 1.47 -4.68
C THR A 303 -29.85 0.18 -4.06
N GLU A 304 -29.21 -0.96 -4.32
CA GLU A 304 -29.67 -2.27 -3.88
C GLU A 304 -29.18 -2.65 -2.47
N ALA A 305 -28.18 -1.94 -1.95
CA ALA A 305 -27.57 -2.28 -0.68
C ALA A 305 -28.47 -2.02 0.53
N LYS A 306 -28.43 -2.97 1.48
CA LYS A 306 -28.96 -2.73 2.83
C LYS A 306 -27.85 -2.11 3.68
N VAL A 307 -28.03 -0.86 4.06
CA VAL A 307 -26.99 -0.09 4.76
C VAL A 307 -27.43 0.25 6.19
N LYS A 308 -26.41 0.51 7.05
CA LYS A 308 -26.60 0.98 8.41
C LYS A 308 -26.84 2.50 8.50
N PHE A 309 -26.39 3.23 7.48
CA PHE A 309 -26.46 4.70 7.44
C PHE A 309 -27.15 5.17 6.15
N PRO A 310 -28.49 5.14 6.11
CA PRO A 310 -29.27 5.54 4.92
C PRO A 310 -28.98 6.97 4.43
N GLU A 311 -28.65 7.85 5.37
CA GLU A 311 -28.26 9.24 5.06
C GLU A 311 -26.95 9.30 4.23
N LYS A 312 -25.98 8.42 4.51
CA LYS A 312 -24.74 8.32 3.73
C LYS A 312 -24.98 7.72 2.36
N GLN A 313 -25.86 6.74 2.27
CA GLN A 313 -26.29 6.18 1.00
C GLN A 313 -26.95 7.24 0.12
N ALA A 314 -27.88 8.04 0.68
CA ALA A 314 -28.55 9.10 -0.05
C ALA A 314 -27.58 10.22 -0.48
N GLU A 315 -26.63 10.60 0.37
CA GLU A 315 -25.58 11.57 0.04
C GLU A 315 -24.72 11.08 -1.14
N LEU A 316 -24.34 9.80 -1.11
CA LEU A 316 -23.55 9.21 -2.20
C LEU A 316 -24.35 9.12 -3.50
N LEU A 317 -25.61 8.66 -3.46
CA LEU A 317 -26.46 8.60 -4.65
C LEU A 317 -26.57 9.96 -5.33
N LYS A 318 -26.76 11.03 -4.55
CA LYS A 318 -26.78 12.40 -5.09
C LYS A 318 -25.48 12.75 -5.83
N LEU A 319 -24.32 12.44 -5.24
CA LEU A 319 -23.02 12.69 -5.90
C LEU A 319 -22.86 11.85 -7.18
N LEU A 320 -23.35 10.60 -7.19
CA LEU A 320 -23.31 9.73 -8.37
C LEU A 320 -24.23 10.23 -9.48
N ASP A 321 -25.35 10.87 -9.13
CA ASP A 321 -26.30 11.43 -10.12
C ASP A 321 -25.77 12.71 -10.75
N GLU A 322 -24.92 13.45 -10.02
CA GLU A 322 -24.27 14.68 -10.52
C GLU A 322 -22.99 14.37 -11.34
N MET A 323 -22.46 13.14 -11.30
CA MET A 323 -21.20 12.76 -11.95
C MET A 323 -21.38 12.48 -13.44
N GLY A 324 -20.63 13.20 -14.29
CA GLY A 324 -20.54 13.02 -15.74
C GLY A 324 -19.35 12.13 -16.17
N GLU A 325 -19.30 11.79 -17.45
CA GLU A 325 -18.26 10.93 -18.05
C GLU A 325 -16.85 11.52 -17.99
N ASP A 326 -16.76 12.85 -18.04
CA ASP A 326 -15.48 13.59 -18.02
C ASP A 326 -15.06 14.06 -16.61
N ASP A 327 -15.83 13.72 -15.58
CA ASP A 327 -15.56 14.20 -14.24
C ASP A 327 -14.38 13.49 -13.57
N ASN A 328 -13.85 14.12 -12.55
CA ASN A 328 -12.85 13.53 -11.70
C ASN A 328 -13.46 12.45 -10.80
N PRO A 329 -12.70 11.42 -10.41
CA PRO A 329 -13.18 10.39 -9.50
C PRO A 329 -13.71 10.97 -8.18
N ILE A 330 -14.80 10.41 -7.68
CA ILE A 330 -15.25 10.59 -6.30
C ILE A 330 -14.37 9.72 -5.41
N ILE A 331 -13.80 10.27 -4.35
CA ILE A 331 -12.96 9.54 -3.42
C ILE A 331 -13.67 9.46 -2.06
N ALA A 332 -14.09 8.26 -1.73
CA ALA A 332 -14.68 7.97 -0.42
C ALA A 332 -13.58 7.52 0.56
N PHE A 333 -13.47 8.21 1.68
CA PHE A 333 -12.55 7.88 2.75
C PHE A 333 -13.29 7.20 3.90
N TYR A 334 -12.76 6.07 4.34
CA TYR A 334 -13.29 5.32 5.48
C TYR A 334 -12.23 5.23 6.56
N LYS A 335 -12.66 5.32 7.79
CA LYS A 335 -11.80 5.16 8.96
C LYS A 335 -12.24 3.94 9.75
N LEU A 336 -11.28 3.07 10.10
CA LEU A 336 -11.56 2.03 11.08
C LEU A 336 -11.88 2.70 12.40
N LYS A 337 -13.01 2.32 12.97
CA LYS A 337 -13.42 2.82 14.29
C LYS A 337 -12.47 2.25 15.35
N ASP A 338 -11.92 3.15 16.18
CA ASP A 338 -11.16 2.77 17.37
C ASP A 338 -12.09 2.26 18.45
#